data_7bca0721a1748af5dfac62fd18110451
#
_entry.id   7bca0721a1748af5dfac62fd18110451
#
_cell.length_a   1.000
_cell.length_b   1.000
_cell.length_c   1.000
_cell.angle_alpha   90.00
_cell.angle_beta   90.00
_cell.angle_gamma   90.00
#
_symmetry.space_group_name_H-M   'P 1'
#
loop_
_entity.id
_entity.type
_entity.pdbx_description
1 polymer ?
#
loop_
_entity_poly.entity_id
_entity_poly.type
_entity_poly.pdbx_seq_one_letter_code
_entity_poly.pdbx_strand_id
1 'polypeptide(L)'
;MGIYLLGRAAPSQAQLPFFSSCVPAGFPSPAQDHMEGSISLDDLMDIRAPHTYLARAAGTSMIHVGIFDRDILVVDRSRLPEPGQVVIAALNGECLVKIFDQRNGQTLLRSANKQFPTRYLLEGDELGVWGVVRYSVRCHGHY
;
A
#
# COMPACT_ATOMS: atom_id res chain seq x y z
N MET A 1 -5.16 -2.63 -11.65
CA MET A 1 -5.03 -1.24 -11.16
C MET A 1 -3.70 -0.69 -11.61
N GLY A 2 -3.72 0.40 -12.34
CA GLY A 2 -2.52 1.11 -12.75
C GLY A 2 -1.96 1.97 -11.62
N ILE A 3 -0.74 2.48 -11.81
CA ILE A 3 -0.08 3.35 -10.83
C ILE A 3 0.60 4.52 -11.51
N TYR A 4 0.79 5.58 -10.73
CA TYR A 4 1.67 6.69 -11.05
C TYR A 4 2.73 6.79 -9.97
N LEU A 5 4.00 6.66 -10.36
CA LEU A 5 5.11 6.78 -9.42
C LEU A 5 5.28 8.24 -9.02
N LEU A 6 5.26 8.51 -7.71
CA LEU A 6 5.45 9.86 -7.17
C LEU A 6 6.91 10.14 -6.78
N GLY A 7 7.67 9.09 -6.48
CA GLY A 7 9.07 9.21 -6.10
C GLY A 7 9.34 8.77 -4.67
N ARG A 8 10.52 9.15 -4.17
CA ARG A 8 10.90 8.84 -2.79
C ARG A 8 10.17 9.76 -1.82
N ALA A 9 9.82 9.22 -0.64
CA ALA A 9 9.26 10.01 0.43
C ALA A 9 10.33 10.88 1.07
N ALA A 10 10.00 12.15 1.34
CA ALA A 10 10.88 13.05 2.09
C ALA A 10 10.60 12.91 3.58
N PRO A 11 11.63 12.76 4.42
CA PRO A 11 11.42 12.66 5.86
C PRO A 11 10.96 13.99 6.46
N SER A 12 10.18 13.88 7.54
CA SER A 12 9.73 15.01 8.35
C SER A 12 10.04 14.71 9.80
N GLN A 13 9.97 15.72 10.67
CA GLN A 13 10.11 15.53 12.11
C GLN A 13 8.80 15.75 12.85
N ALA A 14 7.71 15.92 12.14
CA ALA A 14 6.40 16.11 12.73
C ALA A 14 5.97 14.88 13.51
N GLN A 15 5.50 15.09 14.73
CA GLN A 15 4.96 14.05 15.59
C GLN A 15 3.51 14.38 15.94
N LEU A 16 2.68 13.36 15.92
CA LEU A 16 1.25 13.48 16.17
C LEU A 16 0.86 12.68 17.39
N PRO A 17 -0.17 13.12 18.14
CA PRO A 17 -0.69 12.35 19.26
C PRO A 17 -1.16 10.96 18.79
N PHE A 18 -0.86 9.95 19.60
CA PHE A 18 -1.26 8.59 19.34
C PHE A 18 -2.09 8.05 20.50
N PHE A 19 -3.21 7.44 20.21
CA PHE A 19 -4.12 6.89 21.21
C PHE A 19 -4.02 5.37 21.21
N SER A 20 -3.73 4.80 22.39
CA SER A 20 -3.53 3.36 22.57
C SER A 20 -4.82 2.56 22.61
N SER A 21 -5.96 3.20 22.79
CA SER A 21 -7.27 2.55 22.84
C SER A 21 -8.19 3.10 21.76
N CYS A 22 -9.19 2.30 21.40
CA CYS A 22 -10.20 2.75 20.45
C CYS A 22 -11.01 3.91 20.98
N VAL A 23 -11.10 4.98 20.21
CA VAL A 23 -11.95 6.13 20.50
C VAL A 23 -13.18 6.03 19.59
N PRO A 24 -14.40 6.04 20.16
CA PRO A 24 -15.62 6.00 19.35
C PRO A 24 -15.66 7.15 18.36
N ALA A 25 -16.10 6.89 17.13
CA ALA A 25 -16.12 7.88 16.07
C ALA A 25 -16.99 9.11 16.39
N GLY A 26 -18.02 8.95 17.22
CA GLY A 26 -18.85 10.04 17.68
C GLY A 26 -18.35 10.78 18.91
N PHE A 27 -17.18 10.45 19.42
CA PHE A 27 -16.62 11.07 20.62
C PHE A 27 -16.14 12.49 20.32
N PRO A 28 -16.62 13.52 21.05
CA PRO A 28 -16.34 14.91 20.69
C PRO A 28 -14.91 15.35 20.86
N SER A 29 -14.19 14.75 21.82
CA SER A 29 -12.76 14.94 21.98
C SER A 29 -12.17 13.72 22.66
N PRO A 30 -11.00 13.22 22.21
CA PRO A 30 -10.33 12.12 22.90
C PRO A 30 -9.90 12.55 24.30
N ALA A 31 -10.15 11.71 25.30
CA ALA A 31 -9.63 11.92 26.64
C ALA A 31 -8.11 11.71 26.64
N GLN A 32 -7.38 12.51 27.44
CA GLN A 32 -5.93 12.43 27.48
C GLN A 32 -5.41 11.07 27.99
N ASP A 33 -6.18 10.39 28.83
CA ASP A 33 -5.82 9.07 29.33
C ASP A 33 -5.86 7.97 28.26
N HIS A 34 -6.45 8.25 27.08
CA HIS A 34 -6.37 7.36 25.91
C HIS A 34 -5.12 7.61 25.07
N MET A 35 -4.41 8.70 25.32
CA MET A 35 -3.23 9.04 24.53
C MET A 35 -2.03 8.24 25.00
N GLU A 36 -1.43 7.46 24.11
CA GLU A 36 -0.23 6.67 24.39
C GLU A 36 1.03 7.53 24.35
N GLY A 37 1.01 8.60 23.59
CA GLY A 37 2.15 9.50 23.42
C GLY A 37 2.09 10.18 22.06
N SER A 38 3.22 10.63 21.60
CA SER A 38 3.37 11.16 20.24
C SER A 38 3.96 10.11 19.33
N ILE A 39 3.50 10.08 18.07
CA ILE A 39 4.05 9.21 17.05
C ILE A 39 4.34 10.03 15.79
N SER A 40 5.47 9.72 15.16
CA SER A 40 5.79 10.26 13.85
C SER A 40 5.20 9.35 12.79
N LEU A 41 4.50 9.92 11.80
CA LEU A 41 4.08 9.16 10.63
C LEU A 41 5.29 8.63 9.85
N ASP A 42 6.40 9.37 9.86
CA ASP A 42 7.63 8.92 9.26
C ASP A 42 8.13 7.61 9.88
N ASP A 43 8.10 7.51 11.20
CA ASP A 43 8.53 6.30 11.90
C ASP A 43 7.53 5.15 11.68
N LEU A 44 6.23 5.46 11.73
CA LEU A 44 5.19 4.46 11.52
C LEU A 44 5.31 3.80 10.14
N MET A 45 5.54 4.60 9.10
CA MET A 45 5.55 4.16 7.72
C MET A 45 6.96 3.98 7.15
N ASP A 46 7.99 4.12 7.96
CA ASP A 46 9.40 4.00 7.56
C ASP A 46 9.77 4.96 6.42
N ILE A 47 9.28 6.19 6.51
CA ILE A 47 9.47 7.20 5.45
C ILE A 47 10.93 7.58 5.27
N ARG A 48 11.74 7.50 6.34
CA ARG A 48 13.16 7.87 6.30
C ARG A 48 14.04 6.87 5.58
N ALA A 49 13.55 5.66 5.37
CA ALA A 49 14.32 4.64 4.69
C ALA A 49 14.55 5.01 3.22
N PRO A 50 15.77 4.81 2.69
CA PRO A 50 16.07 5.19 1.30
C PRO A 50 15.31 4.36 0.27
N HIS A 51 14.73 3.23 0.67
CA HIS A 51 13.96 2.33 -0.18
C HIS A 51 12.45 2.57 -0.13
N THR A 52 11.99 3.61 0.59
CA THR A 52 10.57 3.95 0.67
C THR A 52 10.19 4.93 -0.43
N TYR A 53 9.25 4.52 -1.26
CA TYR A 53 8.75 5.29 -2.39
C TYR A 53 7.26 5.51 -2.26
N LEU A 54 6.77 6.55 -2.91
CA LEU A 54 5.36 6.84 -3.01
C LEU A 54 4.88 6.60 -4.44
N ALA A 55 3.69 6.05 -4.55
CA ALA A 55 3.00 5.83 -5.83
C ALA A 55 1.53 6.22 -5.66
N ARG A 56 0.88 6.55 -6.76
CA ARG A 56 -0.56 6.83 -6.77
C ARG A 56 -1.28 5.70 -7.49
N ALA A 57 -2.29 5.15 -6.84
CA ALA A 57 -3.12 4.11 -7.43
C ALA A 57 -4.11 4.69 -8.42
N ALA A 58 -4.45 3.92 -9.45
CA ALA A 58 -5.49 4.25 -10.40
C ALA A 58 -6.33 3.02 -10.70
N GLY A 59 -7.65 3.18 -10.69
CA GLY A 59 -8.60 2.12 -11.00
C GLY A 59 -9.23 1.50 -9.77
N THR A 60 -9.89 0.35 -9.96
CA THR A 60 -10.78 -0.26 -8.96
C THR A 60 -10.44 -1.71 -8.63
N SER A 61 -9.37 -2.28 -9.20
CA SER A 61 -9.12 -3.72 -9.06
C SER A 61 -8.72 -4.17 -7.67
N MET A 62 -8.47 -3.24 -6.74
CA MET A 62 -7.99 -3.54 -5.39
C MET A 62 -8.92 -3.01 -4.29
N ILE A 63 -10.16 -2.71 -4.60
CA ILE A 63 -11.08 -2.08 -3.65
C ILE A 63 -11.40 -2.98 -2.45
N HIS A 64 -11.37 -4.29 -2.59
CA HIS A 64 -11.72 -5.20 -1.50
C HIS A 64 -10.60 -5.37 -0.46
N VAL A 65 -9.40 -4.83 -0.73
CA VAL A 65 -8.35 -4.69 0.29
C VAL A 65 -8.18 -3.23 0.72
N GLY A 66 -9.13 -2.37 0.36
CA GLY A 66 -9.16 -0.99 0.81
C GLY A 66 -8.26 -0.04 0.03
N ILE A 67 -7.81 -0.42 -1.16
CA ILE A 67 -7.07 0.47 -2.05
C ILE A 67 -8.00 0.96 -3.14
N PHE A 68 -8.19 2.27 -3.21
CA PHE A 68 -9.12 2.92 -4.13
C PHE A 68 -8.39 3.83 -5.10
N ASP A 69 -9.10 4.22 -6.14
CA ASP A 69 -8.58 5.16 -7.12
C ASP A 69 -8.05 6.44 -6.43
N ARG A 70 -6.87 6.89 -6.83
CA ARG A 70 -6.15 8.06 -6.30
C ARG A 70 -5.50 7.89 -4.94
N ASP A 71 -5.62 6.75 -4.29
CA ASP A 71 -4.89 6.51 -3.05
C ASP A 71 -3.38 6.65 -3.27
N ILE A 72 -2.69 7.15 -2.26
CA ILE A 72 -1.23 7.16 -2.23
C ILE A 72 -0.77 5.87 -1.57
N LEU A 73 0.15 5.18 -2.24
CA LEU A 73 0.74 3.94 -1.75
C LEU A 73 2.15 4.22 -1.21
N VAL A 74 2.41 3.72 -0.01
CA VAL A 74 3.75 3.73 0.58
C VAL A 74 4.38 2.39 0.30
N VAL A 75 5.46 2.38 -0.46
CA VAL A 75 6.03 1.18 -1.08
C VAL A 75 7.45 0.97 -0.59
N ASP A 76 7.74 -0.24 -0.16
CA ASP A 76 9.08 -0.67 0.24
C ASP A 76 9.71 -1.45 -0.93
N ARG A 77 10.75 -0.90 -1.51
CA ARG A 77 11.47 -1.51 -2.61
C ARG A 77 12.55 -2.51 -2.19
N SER A 78 12.86 -2.58 -0.91
CA SER A 78 13.88 -3.49 -0.39
C SER A 78 13.36 -4.90 -0.13
N ARG A 79 12.04 -5.08 -0.08
CA ARG A 79 11.44 -6.36 0.31
C ARG A 79 11.25 -7.29 -0.88
N LEU A 80 11.52 -8.56 -0.65
CA LEU A 80 11.07 -9.61 -1.55
C LEU A 80 9.58 -9.89 -1.25
N PRO A 81 8.77 -10.12 -2.29
CA PRO A 81 7.34 -10.36 -2.08
C PRO A 81 7.10 -11.72 -1.43
N GLU A 82 6.12 -11.75 -0.54
CA GLU A 82 5.62 -12.96 0.08
C GLU A 82 4.16 -13.19 -0.34
N PRO A 83 3.71 -14.44 -0.41
CA PRO A 83 2.32 -14.73 -0.76
C PRO A 83 1.32 -13.95 0.10
N GLY A 84 0.31 -13.37 -0.53
CA GLY A 84 -0.72 -12.55 0.11
C GLY A 84 -0.41 -11.07 0.21
N GLN A 85 0.80 -10.66 -0.10
CA GLN A 85 1.17 -9.24 -0.03
C GLN A 85 0.71 -8.48 -1.27
N VAL A 86 0.36 -7.22 -1.06
CA VAL A 86 0.09 -6.27 -2.15
C VAL A 86 1.42 -5.79 -2.70
N VAL A 87 1.58 -5.89 -4.00
CA VAL A 87 2.82 -5.50 -4.68
C VAL A 87 2.54 -4.56 -5.84
N ILE A 88 3.55 -3.79 -6.20
CA ILE A 88 3.63 -3.15 -7.51
C ILE A 88 4.48 -4.05 -8.38
N ALA A 89 3.89 -4.55 -9.44
CA ALA A 89 4.52 -5.49 -10.36
C ALA A 89 4.59 -4.92 -11.76
N ALA A 90 5.67 -5.23 -12.47
CA ALA A 90 5.78 -5.02 -13.89
C ALA A 90 5.60 -6.38 -14.57
N LEU A 91 4.51 -6.56 -15.29
CA LEU A 91 4.21 -7.77 -16.04
C LEU A 91 4.23 -7.43 -17.53
N ASN A 92 5.19 -7.99 -18.24
CA ASN A 92 5.37 -7.75 -19.68
C ASN A 92 5.40 -6.24 -20.01
N GLY A 93 6.07 -5.46 -19.15
CA GLY A 93 6.20 -4.02 -19.32
C GLY A 93 5.05 -3.17 -18.79
N GLU A 94 3.97 -3.78 -18.29
CA GLU A 94 2.85 -3.07 -17.70
C GLU A 94 2.96 -3.06 -16.17
N CYS A 95 2.87 -1.87 -15.57
CA CYS A 95 2.92 -1.71 -14.12
C CYS A 95 1.53 -1.84 -13.51
N LEU A 96 1.40 -2.73 -12.54
CA LEU A 96 0.13 -3.09 -11.92
C LEU A 96 0.27 -3.13 -10.40
N VAL A 97 -0.83 -2.84 -9.69
CA VAL A 97 -0.97 -3.13 -8.26
C VAL A 97 -1.83 -4.38 -8.13
N LYS A 98 -1.28 -5.43 -7.55
CA LYS A 98 -1.95 -6.72 -7.40
C LYS A 98 -1.55 -7.38 -6.08
N ILE A 99 -2.27 -8.43 -5.70
CA ILE A 99 -1.85 -9.34 -4.65
C ILE A 99 -0.96 -10.39 -5.28
N PHE A 100 0.27 -10.48 -4.78
CA PHE A 100 1.21 -11.53 -5.14
C PHE A 100 0.82 -12.82 -4.43
N ASP A 101 0.78 -13.93 -5.13
CA ASP A 101 0.50 -15.22 -4.54
C ASP A 101 1.25 -16.33 -5.26
N GLN A 102 1.38 -17.47 -4.59
CA GLN A 102 1.97 -18.68 -5.16
C GLN A 102 1.11 -19.86 -4.77
N ARG A 103 0.73 -20.66 -5.77
CA ARG A 103 -0.06 -21.88 -5.57
C ARG A 103 0.55 -22.99 -6.39
N ASN A 104 0.87 -24.10 -5.72
CA ASN A 104 1.44 -25.28 -6.37
C ASN A 104 2.68 -24.95 -7.21
N GLY A 105 3.55 -24.06 -6.70
CA GLY A 105 4.75 -23.62 -7.38
C GLY A 105 4.52 -22.60 -8.51
N GLN A 106 3.28 -22.26 -8.81
CA GLN A 106 2.95 -21.27 -9.83
C GLN A 106 2.71 -19.90 -9.20
N THR A 107 3.34 -18.88 -9.76
CA THR A 107 3.12 -17.49 -9.37
C THR A 107 1.87 -16.94 -10.03
N LEU A 108 1.10 -16.19 -9.27
CA LEU A 108 -0.09 -15.53 -9.78
C LEU A 108 -0.23 -14.13 -9.18
N LEU A 109 -0.93 -13.28 -9.91
CA LEU A 109 -1.28 -11.94 -9.49
C LEU A 109 -2.80 -11.86 -9.38
N ARG A 110 -3.30 -11.64 -8.16
CA ARG A 110 -4.73 -11.55 -7.89
C ARG A 110 -5.18 -10.11 -7.76
N SER A 111 -6.35 -9.82 -8.28
CA SER A 111 -7.06 -8.60 -7.96
C SER A 111 -7.90 -8.80 -6.71
N ALA A 112 -8.14 -7.71 -5.96
CA ALA A 112 -9.06 -7.69 -4.85
C ALA A 112 -10.38 -7.05 -5.29
N ASN A 113 -10.94 -7.59 -6.34
CA ASN A 113 -12.21 -7.20 -6.92
C ASN A 113 -12.66 -8.33 -7.84
N LYS A 114 -13.85 -8.89 -7.57
CA LYS A 114 -14.38 -10.06 -8.28
C LYS A 114 -14.57 -9.83 -9.79
N GLN A 115 -14.66 -8.57 -10.23
CA GLN A 115 -14.80 -8.23 -11.64
C GLN A 115 -13.50 -8.38 -12.43
N PHE A 116 -12.38 -8.57 -11.75
CA PHE A 116 -11.07 -8.70 -12.37
C PHE A 116 -10.53 -10.13 -12.18
N PRO A 117 -10.16 -10.81 -13.25
CA PRO A 117 -9.67 -12.19 -13.14
C PRO A 117 -8.27 -12.26 -12.53
N THR A 118 -7.96 -13.41 -11.92
CA THR A 118 -6.61 -13.75 -11.49
C THR A 118 -5.73 -13.97 -12.72
N ARG A 119 -4.52 -13.41 -12.69
CA ARG A 119 -3.53 -13.59 -13.75
C ARG A 119 -2.48 -14.60 -13.30
N TYR A 120 -2.50 -15.77 -13.88
CA TYR A 120 -1.45 -16.77 -13.68
C TYR A 120 -0.27 -16.46 -14.58
N LEU A 121 0.95 -16.56 -14.06
CA LEU A 121 2.14 -16.43 -14.87
C LEU A 121 2.33 -17.68 -15.71
N LEU A 122 2.53 -17.45 -17.01
CA LEU A 122 2.78 -18.49 -17.99
C LEU A 122 4.22 -18.45 -18.45
N GLU A 123 4.66 -19.52 -19.10
CA GLU A 123 5.97 -19.54 -19.74
C GLU A 123 6.06 -18.40 -20.77
N GLY A 124 7.18 -17.67 -20.71
CA GLY A 124 7.40 -16.50 -21.55
C GLY A 124 6.96 -15.17 -20.93
N ASP A 125 6.19 -15.20 -19.84
CA ASP A 125 5.85 -13.97 -19.12
C ASP A 125 7.07 -13.44 -18.36
N GLU A 126 7.27 -12.14 -18.46
CA GLU A 126 8.30 -11.43 -17.71
C GLU A 126 7.67 -10.68 -16.54
N LEU A 127 7.96 -11.12 -15.33
CA LEU A 127 7.48 -10.50 -14.10
C LEU A 127 8.64 -9.90 -13.33
N GLY A 128 8.53 -8.60 -13.03
CA GLY A 128 9.37 -7.94 -12.05
C GLY A 128 8.51 -7.40 -10.93
N VAL A 129 8.87 -7.66 -9.68
CA VAL A 129 8.21 -7.01 -8.54
C VAL A 129 9.02 -5.77 -8.19
N TRP A 130 8.39 -4.61 -8.36
CA TRP A 130 9.05 -3.34 -8.10
C TRP A 130 9.12 -3.02 -6.61
N GLY A 131 8.10 -3.40 -5.85
CA GLY A 131 8.08 -3.20 -4.41
C GLY A 131 6.83 -3.77 -3.76
N VAL A 132 6.85 -3.79 -2.43
CA VAL A 132 5.75 -4.26 -1.59
C VAL A 132 5.02 -3.05 -1.02
N VAL A 133 3.71 -3.00 -1.20
CA VAL A 133 2.86 -1.93 -0.67
C VAL A 133 2.64 -2.17 0.82
N ARG A 134 3.08 -1.21 1.65
CA ARG A 134 2.99 -1.32 3.12
C ARG A 134 1.81 -0.55 3.69
N TYR A 135 1.49 0.59 3.12
CA TYR A 135 0.40 1.46 3.56
C TYR A 135 -0.26 2.12 2.37
N SER A 136 -1.52 2.48 2.55
CA SER A 136 -2.21 3.38 1.64
C SER A 136 -2.75 4.57 2.41
N VAL A 137 -2.72 5.73 1.76
CA VAL A 137 -3.19 6.98 2.35
C VAL A 137 -4.29 7.53 1.45
N ARG A 138 -5.45 7.78 2.03
CA ARG A 138 -6.60 8.34 1.32
C ARG A 138 -6.98 9.69 1.89
N CYS A 139 -7.20 10.64 0.98
CA CYS A 139 -7.77 11.91 1.31
C CYS A 139 -9.30 11.81 1.31
N HIS A 140 -9.94 12.26 2.37
CA HIS A 140 -11.40 12.26 2.51
C HIS A 140 -12.01 13.64 2.28
N GLY A 141 -11.20 14.64 1.91
CA GLY A 141 -11.64 15.97 1.61
C GLY A 141 -11.61 16.29 0.11
N HIS A 142 -11.86 17.55 -0.21
CA HIS A 142 -11.75 18.08 -1.57
C HIS A 142 -10.44 18.89 -1.66
N TYR A 143 -9.42 18.26 -2.12
CA TYR A 143 -8.09 18.88 -2.24
C TYR A 143 -7.58 18.82 -3.69
#